data_15dc3245e4ac952fc8f73d728bf85439
#
_entry.id   15dc3245e4ac952fc8f73d728bf85439
#
_cell.length_a   1.000
_cell.length_b   1.000
_cell.length_c   1.000
_cell.angle_alpha   90.00
_cell.angle_beta   90.00
_cell.angle_gamma   90.00
#
_symmetry.space_group_name_H-M   'P 1'
#
loop_
_entity.id
_entity.type
_entity.pdbx_description
1 polymer ?
#
loop_
_entity_poly.entity_id
_entity_poly.type
_entity_poly.pdbx_seq_one_letter_code
_entity_poly.pdbx_strand_id
1 'polypeptide(L)'
;MLRRPPVSLAAIRHQLAADESLVEFVLDTNKSYALQVSQAGLQVHELPGRPQIDRLVTQFLSGVRNKQESEDLAKTLYSRLLSPALAKHSQSVIVVPDGSLHLLPFGALIDGEGATITKRVTIASTPSATIYFTLKTVATQPVAARPFLGIAYSPPQSATEQLATNTRGLFDLGKLDLKPLQFAREEIGEAAHVLGPDSMTLDGATASEAVVKALPLRDFKIIHIAAHGIVNESEPDRAALLLAAGNDSEDGLWQSREIRQTRLNADLVVLSACETGTGRLEGQEGIMNLARAFLIAGAKSVVASLWQVDDRSTATLMGYFYEHLAAGMEIRGALRQAQLDFIKEFGDRAQPYYWAGFEVIGDGTRRINFKTNKSESGPAKANIR
;
A
#
# COMPACT_ATOMS: atom_id res chain seq x y z
N MET A 1 -13.65 -11.23 15.48
CA MET A 1 -13.68 -11.74 14.09
C MET A 1 -14.11 -13.20 14.12
N LEU A 2 -15.30 -13.53 13.64
CA LEU A 2 -15.71 -14.92 13.48
C LEU A 2 -14.72 -15.60 12.53
N ARG A 3 -14.14 -16.73 12.94
CA ARG A 3 -13.30 -17.55 12.06
C ARG A 3 -14.17 -18.02 10.89
N ARG A 4 -14.07 -17.35 9.75
CA ARG A 4 -14.68 -17.87 8.53
C ARG A 4 -13.89 -19.08 8.07
N PRO A 5 -14.55 -20.13 7.57
CA PRO A 5 -13.84 -21.26 6.99
C PRO A 5 -13.00 -20.80 5.80
N PRO A 6 -11.88 -21.47 5.50
CA PRO A 6 -11.09 -21.18 4.31
C PRO A 6 -11.97 -21.23 3.05
N VAL A 7 -11.71 -20.33 2.11
CA VAL A 7 -12.38 -20.34 0.80
C VAL A 7 -11.94 -21.58 0.03
N SER A 8 -12.90 -22.32 -0.55
CA SER A 8 -12.57 -23.51 -1.34
C SER A 8 -11.92 -23.14 -2.68
N LEU A 9 -11.08 -24.03 -3.21
CA LEU A 9 -10.46 -23.85 -4.52
C LEU A 9 -11.50 -23.61 -5.63
N ALA A 10 -12.64 -24.28 -5.58
CA ALA A 10 -13.72 -24.08 -6.55
C ALA A 10 -14.27 -22.63 -6.48
N ALA A 11 -14.48 -22.09 -5.27
CA ALA A 11 -14.94 -20.73 -5.08
C ALA A 11 -13.90 -19.71 -5.54
N ILE A 12 -12.60 -19.96 -5.28
CA ILE A 12 -11.50 -19.12 -5.78
C ILE A 12 -11.56 -19.04 -7.31
N ARG A 13 -11.57 -20.17 -7.98
CA ARG A 13 -11.58 -20.26 -9.46
C ARG A 13 -12.79 -19.55 -10.07
N HIS A 14 -13.95 -19.68 -9.46
CA HIS A 14 -15.19 -19.06 -9.95
C HIS A 14 -15.17 -17.51 -9.82
N GLN A 15 -14.46 -16.97 -8.84
CA GLN A 15 -14.42 -15.52 -8.58
C GLN A 15 -13.27 -14.80 -9.27
N LEU A 16 -12.26 -15.50 -9.78
CA LEU A 16 -11.20 -14.91 -10.59
C LEU A 16 -11.74 -14.50 -11.95
N ALA A 17 -11.28 -13.36 -12.47
CA ALA A 17 -11.52 -12.99 -13.87
C ALA A 17 -10.75 -13.92 -14.82
N ALA A 18 -11.13 -13.94 -16.10
CA ALA A 18 -10.50 -14.84 -17.09
C ALA A 18 -9.01 -14.55 -17.30
N ASP A 19 -8.61 -13.30 -17.11
CA ASP A 19 -7.25 -12.79 -17.23
C ASP A 19 -6.57 -12.55 -15.86
N GLU A 20 -7.19 -13.05 -14.78
CA GLU A 20 -6.67 -12.91 -13.41
C GLU A 20 -6.14 -14.25 -12.90
N SER A 21 -5.00 -14.21 -12.21
CA SER A 21 -4.47 -15.35 -11.48
C SER A 21 -4.12 -14.98 -10.04
N LEU A 22 -4.23 -15.95 -9.15
CA LEU A 22 -3.75 -15.85 -7.77
C LEU A 22 -2.52 -16.74 -7.63
N VAL A 23 -1.46 -16.20 -7.05
CA VAL A 23 -0.22 -16.92 -6.75
C VAL A 23 0.05 -16.86 -5.26
N GLU A 24 -0.10 -17.98 -4.58
CA GLU A 24 0.19 -18.11 -3.15
C GLU A 24 1.54 -18.79 -2.97
N PHE A 25 2.43 -18.15 -2.22
CA PHE A 25 3.75 -18.67 -1.90
C PHE A 25 3.73 -19.37 -0.54
N VAL A 26 4.44 -20.49 -0.48
CA VAL A 26 4.68 -21.25 0.77
C VAL A 26 6.17 -21.52 0.85
N LEU A 27 6.86 -20.83 1.74
CA LEU A 27 8.30 -20.94 1.91
C LEU A 27 8.65 -21.96 3.01
N ASP A 28 9.48 -22.94 2.65
CA ASP A 28 10.00 -23.91 3.60
C ASP A 28 11.51 -24.09 3.43
N THR A 29 12.17 -24.66 4.40
CA THR A 29 13.65 -24.72 4.51
C THR A 29 14.31 -25.35 3.29
N ASN A 30 13.81 -26.48 2.81
CA ASN A 30 14.44 -27.25 1.75
C ASN A 30 13.88 -26.91 0.36
N LYS A 31 12.55 -26.83 0.25
CA LYS A 31 11.81 -26.59 -0.97
C LYS A 31 10.61 -25.71 -0.66
N SER A 32 10.43 -24.68 -1.44
CA SER A 32 9.25 -23.81 -1.37
C SER A 32 8.32 -24.09 -2.55
N TYR A 33 7.14 -23.52 -2.51
CA TYR A 33 6.14 -23.74 -3.55
C TYR A 33 5.42 -22.43 -3.92
N ALA A 34 5.08 -22.30 -5.19
CA ALA A 34 4.10 -21.34 -5.67
C ALA A 34 2.85 -22.07 -6.14
N LEU A 35 1.73 -21.76 -5.54
CA LEU A 35 0.41 -22.28 -5.86
C LEU A 35 -0.29 -21.29 -6.78
N GLN A 36 -0.30 -21.57 -8.08
CA GLN A 36 -0.96 -20.72 -9.08
C GLN A 36 -2.39 -21.19 -9.29
N VAL A 37 -3.36 -20.35 -9.02
CA VAL A 37 -4.79 -20.59 -9.27
C VAL A 37 -5.29 -19.65 -10.35
N SER A 38 -5.97 -20.21 -11.36
CA SER A 38 -6.70 -19.49 -12.40
C SER A 38 -8.05 -20.16 -12.65
N GLN A 39 -8.87 -19.64 -13.54
CA GLN A 39 -10.11 -20.32 -13.94
C GLN A 39 -9.83 -21.74 -14.50
N ALA A 40 -8.67 -21.96 -15.17
CA ALA A 40 -8.27 -23.23 -15.72
C ALA A 40 -7.95 -24.29 -14.66
N GLY A 41 -7.49 -23.91 -13.48
CA GLY A 41 -7.19 -24.85 -12.39
C GLY A 41 -6.12 -24.34 -11.42
N LEU A 42 -5.59 -25.30 -10.65
CA LEU A 42 -4.46 -25.16 -9.76
C LEU A 42 -3.22 -25.77 -10.41
N GLN A 43 -2.13 -25.03 -10.43
CA GLN A 43 -0.79 -25.53 -10.74
C GLN A 43 0.13 -25.32 -9.54
N VAL A 44 1.02 -26.26 -9.28
CA VAL A 44 1.99 -26.20 -8.19
C VAL A 44 3.39 -26.18 -8.79
N HIS A 45 4.14 -25.14 -8.47
CA HIS A 45 5.51 -24.97 -8.95
C HIS A 45 6.47 -25.10 -7.78
N GLU A 46 7.47 -25.98 -7.91
CA GLU A 46 8.55 -26.10 -6.93
C GLU A 46 9.51 -24.92 -7.07
N LEU A 47 9.88 -24.33 -5.95
CA LEU A 47 10.78 -23.20 -5.84
C LEU A 47 11.99 -23.57 -4.97
N PRO A 48 13.09 -22.78 -5.01
CA PRO A 48 14.20 -22.96 -4.09
C PRO A 48 13.76 -22.88 -2.62
N GLY A 49 14.55 -23.46 -1.72
CA GLY A 49 14.30 -23.35 -0.29
C GLY A 49 14.37 -21.91 0.22
N ARG A 50 13.64 -21.65 1.32
CA ARG A 50 13.52 -20.33 1.97
C ARG A 50 14.88 -19.62 2.14
N PRO A 51 15.97 -20.24 2.63
CA PRO A 51 17.24 -19.52 2.85
C PRO A 51 17.83 -18.93 1.57
N GLN A 52 17.59 -19.57 0.42
CA GLN A 52 18.05 -19.05 -0.87
C GLN A 52 17.18 -17.90 -1.34
N ILE A 53 15.86 -18.00 -1.17
CA ILE A 53 14.91 -16.94 -1.51
C ILE A 53 15.17 -15.71 -0.64
N ASP A 54 15.24 -15.86 0.68
CA ASP A 54 15.49 -14.77 1.62
C ASP A 54 16.78 -14.02 1.30
N ARG A 55 17.85 -14.75 0.93
CA ARG A 55 19.12 -14.13 0.52
C ARG A 55 18.97 -13.29 -0.73
N LEU A 56 18.32 -13.81 -1.77
CA LEU A 56 18.12 -13.09 -3.02
C LEU A 56 17.27 -11.84 -2.82
N VAL A 57 16.16 -11.96 -2.07
CA VAL A 57 15.28 -10.83 -1.74
C VAL A 57 16.05 -9.77 -0.94
N THR A 58 16.80 -10.18 0.08
CA THR A 58 17.61 -9.28 0.91
C THR A 58 18.63 -8.51 0.07
N GLN A 59 19.35 -9.19 -0.82
CA GLN A 59 20.33 -8.56 -1.71
C GLN A 59 19.66 -7.58 -2.68
N PHE A 60 18.53 -7.98 -3.28
CA PHE A 60 17.78 -7.12 -4.18
C PHE A 60 17.27 -5.85 -3.49
N LEU A 61 16.63 -5.99 -2.32
CA LEU A 61 16.12 -4.87 -1.53
C LEU A 61 17.25 -3.94 -1.07
N SER A 62 18.40 -4.50 -0.67
CA SER A 62 19.57 -3.70 -0.32
C SER A 62 20.06 -2.89 -1.52
N GLY A 63 20.16 -3.49 -2.71
CA GLY A 63 20.51 -2.79 -3.94
C GLY A 63 19.54 -1.66 -4.26
N VAL A 64 18.23 -1.94 -4.25
CA VAL A 64 17.18 -0.94 -4.52
C VAL A 64 17.24 0.22 -3.52
N ARG A 65 17.28 -0.06 -2.20
CA ARG A 65 17.30 0.96 -1.16
C ARG A 65 18.55 1.84 -1.19
N ASN A 66 19.70 1.27 -1.59
CA ASN A 66 20.96 2.00 -1.76
C ASN A 66 21.13 2.63 -3.15
N LYS A 67 20.10 2.55 -4.01
CA LYS A 67 20.11 3.07 -5.39
C LYS A 67 21.24 2.49 -6.24
N GLN A 68 21.57 1.22 -5.97
CA GLN A 68 22.56 0.47 -6.70
C GLN A 68 21.92 -0.36 -7.81
N GLU A 69 22.73 -0.73 -8.79
CA GLU A 69 22.29 -1.62 -9.87
C GLU A 69 21.85 -2.97 -9.31
N SER A 70 20.63 -3.38 -9.60
CA SER A 70 20.02 -4.62 -9.10
C SER A 70 19.27 -5.40 -10.18
N GLU A 71 19.54 -5.09 -11.45
CA GLU A 71 18.85 -5.66 -12.61
C GLU A 71 19.02 -7.18 -12.70
N ASP A 72 20.23 -7.70 -12.51
CA ASP A 72 20.49 -9.15 -12.56
C ASP A 72 19.78 -9.91 -11.43
N LEU A 73 19.68 -9.28 -10.25
CA LEU A 73 18.91 -9.85 -9.14
C LEU A 73 17.40 -9.82 -9.44
N ALA A 74 16.90 -8.74 -10.05
CA ALA A 74 15.50 -8.64 -10.49
C ALA A 74 15.15 -9.72 -11.52
N LYS A 75 16.02 -9.98 -12.50
CA LYS A 75 15.88 -11.07 -13.49
C LYS A 75 15.93 -12.44 -12.83
N THR A 76 16.85 -12.64 -11.91
CA THR A 76 16.99 -13.89 -11.16
C THR A 76 15.76 -14.19 -10.32
N LEU A 77 15.25 -13.20 -9.57
CA LEU A 77 14.03 -13.34 -8.77
C LEU A 77 12.81 -13.60 -9.65
N TYR A 78 12.67 -12.89 -10.77
CA TYR A 78 11.61 -13.16 -11.74
C TYR A 78 11.66 -14.62 -12.23
N SER A 79 12.80 -15.06 -12.74
CA SER A 79 12.94 -16.40 -13.32
C SER A 79 12.66 -17.51 -12.30
N ARG A 80 12.99 -17.31 -11.04
CA ARG A 80 12.82 -18.32 -9.98
C ARG A 80 11.48 -18.32 -9.30
N LEU A 81 10.84 -17.14 -9.15
CA LEU A 81 9.64 -17.00 -8.34
C LEU A 81 8.37 -16.81 -9.19
N LEU A 82 8.44 -15.89 -10.16
CA LEU A 82 7.25 -15.43 -10.85
C LEU A 82 7.06 -16.08 -12.21
N SER A 83 8.13 -16.26 -12.98
CA SER A 83 8.06 -16.87 -14.31
C SER A 83 7.39 -18.26 -14.34
N PRO A 84 7.66 -19.18 -13.39
CA PRO A 84 6.97 -20.47 -13.34
C PRO A 84 5.49 -20.34 -13.03
N ALA A 85 5.12 -19.36 -12.19
CA ALA A 85 3.79 -19.19 -11.64
C ALA A 85 2.95 -18.12 -12.38
N LEU A 86 3.49 -17.45 -13.38
CA LEU A 86 2.77 -16.44 -14.16
C LEU A 86 2.11 -17.11 -15.37
N ALA A 87 0.79 -17.19 -15.37
CA ALA A 87 0.05 -17.71 -16.52
C ALA A 87 0.24 -16.79 -17.73
N LYS A 88 0.45 -17.37 -18.92
CA LYS A 88 0.79 -16.66 -20.17
C LYS A 88 -0.21 -15.56 -20.57
N HIS A 89 -1.46 -15.67 -20.12
CA HIS A 89 -2.54 -14.73 -20.49
C HIS A 89 -2.98 -13.85 -19.31
N SER A 90 -2.32 -13.93 -18.16
CA SER A 90 -2.67 -13.08 -17.01
C SER A 90 -2.32 -11.63 -17.30
N GLN A 91 -3.31 -10.74 -17.18
CA GLN A 91 -3.14 -9.29 -17.14
C GLN A 91 -3.13 -8.77 -15.71
N SER A 92 -3.61 -9.59 -14.76
CA SER A 92 -3.66 -9.27 -13.36
C SER A 92 -3.24 -10.45 -12.49
N VAL A 93 -2.42 -10.18 -11.49
CA VAL A 93 -1.90 -11.18 -10.54
C VAL A 93 -2.17 -10.71 -9.12
N ILE A 94 -2.84 -11.58 -8.36
CA ILE A 94 -2.98 -11.42 -6.91
C ILE A 94 -1.91 -12.29 -6.26
N VAL A 95 -1.02 -11.67 -5.50
CA VAL A 95 0.05 -12.35 -4.77
C VAL A 95 -0.36 -12.54 -3.31
N VAL A 96 -0.22 -13.77 -2.81
CA VAL A 96 -0.23 -14.08 -1.38
C VAL A 96 1.21 -14.40 -1.00
N PRO A 97 1.95 -13.42 -0.48
CA PRO A 97 3.36 -13.60 -0.15
C PRO A 97 3.54 -14.35 1.17
N ASP A 98 4.71 -14.97 1.35
CA ASP A 98 5.16 -15.59 2.59
C ASP A 98 6.58 -15.13 2.94
N GLY A 99 6.88 -14.94 4.22
CA GLY A 99 8.20 -14.55 4.70
C GLY A 99 8.74 -13.27 4.06
N SER A 100 9.97 -13.29 3.57
CA SER A 100 10.63 -12.13 2.95
C SER A 100 9.92 -11.60 1.70
N LEU A 101 9.06 -12.40 1.07
CA LEU A 101 8.30 -11.99 -0.10
C LEU A 101 7.27 -10.90 0.18
N HIS A 102 6.91 -10.67 1.44
CA HIS A 102 6.07 -9.51 1.84
C HIS A 102 6.72 -8.17 1.55
N LEU A 103 8.04 -8.10 1.40
CA LEU A 103 8.77 -6.88 1.07
C LEU A 103 9.20 -6.80 -0.40
N LEU A 104 8.95 -7.85 -1.18
CA LEU A 104 9.39 -7.91 -2.57
C LEU A 104 8.48 -7.07 -3.48
N PRO A 105 8.97 -5.99 -4.08
CA PRO A 105 8.21 -5.23 -5.06
C PRO A 105 8.12 -6.02 -6.38
N PHE A 106 7.16 -6.94 -6.46
CA PHE A 106 7.02 -7.84 -7.62
C PHE A 106 6.96 -7.09 -8.96
N GLY A 107 6.39 -5.88 -8.96
CA GLY A 107 6.32 -5.04 -10.16
C GLY A 107 7.69 -4.58 -10.69
N ALA A 108 8.71 -4.52 -9.83
CA ALA A 108 10.07 -4.14 -10.21
C ALA A 108 10.93 -5.30 -10.75
N LEU A 109 10.43 -6.52 -10.67
CA LEU A 109 11.12 -7.67 -11.27
C LEU A 109 11.18 -7.52 -12.78
N ILE A 110 12.20 -8.13 -13.41
CA ILE A 110 12.49 -7.98 -14.84
C ILE A 110 12.34 -9.33 -15.52
N ASP A 111 11.53 -9.35 -16.57
CA ASP A 111 11.28 -10.55 -17.37
C ASP A 111 12.45 -10.92 -18.31
N GLY A 112 12.29 -12.04 -19.02
CA GLY A 112 13.29 -12.50 -19.98
C GLY A 112 13.50 -11.58 -21.21
N GLU A 113 12.61 -10.62 -21.43
CA GLU A 113 12.70 -9.61 -22.50
C GLU A 113 13.31 -8.29 -22.01
N GLY A 114 13.66 -8.19 -20.71
CA GLY A 114 14.22 -6.99 -20.10
C GLY A 114 13.19 -5.94 -19.68
N ALA A 115 11.90 -6.29 -19.64
CA ALA A 115 10.86 -5.39 -19.20
C ALA A 115 10.52 -5.62 -17.72
N THR A 116 10.26 -4.53 -16.98
CA THR A 116 9.72 -4.63 -15.62
C THR A 116 8.31 -5.21 -15.66
N ILE A 117 7.97 -6.01 -14.65
CA ILE A 117 6.66 -6.69 -14.59
C ILE A 117 5.51 -5.68 -14.51
N THR A 118 5.70 -4.52 -13.91
CA THR A 118 4.71 -3.42 -13.97
C THR A 118 4.32 -3.05 -15.40
N LYS A 119 5.19 -3.22 -16.41
CA LYS A 119 4.85 -3.00 -17.83
C LYS A 119 3.95 -4.10 -18.41
N ARG A 120 3.94 -5.29 -17.81
CA ARG A 120 3.22 -6.47 -18.31
C ARG A 120 1.88 -6.70 -17.64
N VAL A 121 1.86 -6.72 -16.31
CA VAL A 121 0.69 -7.09 -15.53
C VAL A 121 0.43 -6.12 -14.40
N THR A 122 -0.82 -6.07 -13.95
CA THR A 122 -1.22 -5.40 -12.72
C THR A 122 -1.03 -6.35 -11.56
N ILE A 123 -0.39 -5.89 -10.48
CA ILE A 123 -0.16 -6.69 -9.28
C ILE A 123 -0.88 -6.07 -8.09
N ALA A 124 -1.47 -6.92 -7.26
CA ALA A 124 -1.92 -6.60 -5.92
C ALA A 124 -1.52 -7.72 -4.98
N SER A 125 -1.22 -7.40 -3.73
CA SER A 125 -0.96 -8.40 -2.70
C SER A 125 -2.15 -8.56 -1.75
N THR A 126 -2.18 -9.66 -1.01
CA THR A 126 -3.20 -9.90 0.00
C THR A 126 -2.65 -10.81 1.10
N PRO A 127 -3.09 -10.64 2.36
CA PRO A 127 -2.63 -11.49 3.46
C PRO A 127 -3.02 -12.97 3.32
N SER A 128 -4.09 -13.28 2.58
CA SER A 128 -4.49 -14.65 2.21
C SER A 128 -5.58 -14.62 1.14
N ALA A 129 -5.72 -15.72 0.41
CA ALA A 129 -6.83 -15.91 -0.54
C ALA A 129 -8.20 -15.69 0.13
N THR A 130 -8.40 -16.21 1.36
CA THR A 130 -9.65 -16.03 2.11
C THR A 130 -9.98 -14.57 2.38
N ILE A 131 -8.99 -13.77 2.77
CA ILE A 131 -9.18 -12.32 2.99
C ILE A 131 -9.56 -11.64 1.67
N TYR A 132 -8.84 -11.89 0.59
CA TYR A 132 -9.11 -11.31 -0.72
C TYR A 132 -10.56 -11.53 -1.16
N PHE A 133 -11.02 -12.77 -1.16
CA PHE A 133 -12.38 -13.10 -1.57
C PHE A 133 -13.45 -12.63 -0.58
N THR A 134 -13.10 -12.52 0.70
CA THR A 134 -13.99 -11.89 1.69
C THR A 134 -14.19 -10.41 1.38
N LEU A 135 -13.12 -9.68 1.08
CA LEU A 135 -13.19 -8.25 0.73
C LEU A 135 -14.03 -8.02 -0.55
N LYS A 136 -13.91 -8.90 -1.55
CA LYS A 136 -14.73 -8.85 -2.78
C LYS A 136 -16.22 -9.11 -2.51
N THR A 137 -16.56 -9.97 -1.55
CA THR A 137 -17.94 -10.43 -1.30
C THR A 137 -18.65 -9.70 -0.17
N VAL A 138 -17.95 -8.87 0.61
CA VAL A 138 -18.61 -8.05 1.63
C VAL A 138 -19.61 -7.13 0.95
N ALA A 139 -20.91 -7.32 1.32
CA ALA A 139 -21.98 -6.50 0.82
C ALA A 139 -21.63 -5.00 0.95
N THR A 140 -21.93 -4.24 -0.09
CA THR A 140 -21.73 -2.80 -0.10
C THR A 140 -22.50 -2.18 1.05
N GLN A 141 -21.80 -1.75 2.09
CA GLN A 141 -22.37 -0.85 3.08
C GLN A 141 -22.80 0.45 2.37
N PRO A 142 -23.67 1.27 2.98
CA PRO A 142 -23.98 2.58 2.42
C PRO A 142 -22.68 3.29 2.00
N VAL A 143 -22.66 3.81 0.77
CA VAL A 143 -21.47 4.46 0.23
C VAL A 143 -21.05 5.60 1.14
N ALA A 144 -19.78 5.65 1.52
CA ALA A 144 -19.21 6.75 2.28
C ALA A 144 -19.53 8.10 1.59
N ALA A 145 -19.93 9.10 2.37
CA ALA A 145 -20.48 10.34 1.82
C ALA A 145 -19.37 11.29 1.32
N ARG A 146 -18.22 11.29 2.00
CA ARG A 146 -17.10 12.21 1.74
C ARG A 146 -16.02 11.54 0.89
N PRO A 147 -15.46 12.23 -0.11
CA PRO A 147 -14.48 11.63 -1.01
C PRO A 147 -13.16 11.29 -0.32
N PHE A 148 -12.64 12.17 0.55
CA PHE A 148 -11.27 12.10 1.00
C PHE A 148 -11.05 12.69 2.40
N LEU A 149 -10.19 12.03 3.19
CA LEU A 149 -9.55 12.53 4.39
C LEU A 149 -8.04 12.41 4.22
N GLY A 150 -7.33 13.53 4.17
CA GLY A 150 -5.86 13.58 4.19
C GLY A 150 -5.36 13.94 5.58
N ILE A 151 -4.36 13.22 6.07
CA ILE A 151 -3.72 13.44 7.37
C ILE A 151 -2.22 13.55 7.13
N ALA A 152 -1.63 14.72 7.34
CA ALA A 152 -0.20 14.95 7.20
C ALA A 152 0.42 15.33 8.54
N TYR A 153 1.40 14.56 8.99
CA TYR A 153 2.14 14.91 10.19
C TYR A 153 3.63 14.63 10.05
N SER A 154 4.41 15.66 10.35
CA SER A 154 5.85 15.60 10.49
C SER A 154 6.23 16.24 11.83
N PRO A 155 6.77 15.48 12.79
CA PRO A 155 7.07 16.03 14.10
C PRO A 155 8.15 17.10 14.01
N PRO A 156 8.02 18.23 14.73
CA PRO A 156 9.13 19.15 14.91
C PRO A 156 10.24 18.48 15.72
N GLN A 157 11.48 18.90 15.52
CA GLN A 157 12.65 18.27 16.16
C GLN A 157 12.54 18.20 17.69
N SER A 158 11.96 19.23 18.32
CA SER A 158 11.70 19.27 19.78
C SER A 158 10.69 18.23 20.24
N ALA A 159 9.69 17.90 19.43
CA ALA A 159 8.70 16.88 19.76
C ALA A 159 9.28 15.46 19.66
N THR A 160 10.23 15.24 18.76
CA THR A 160 10.92 13.95 18.62
C THR A 160 11.70 13.59 19.88
N GLU A 161 12.35 14.55 20.53
CA GLU A 161 13.08 14.38 21.78
C GLU A 161 12.13 14.08 22.96
N GLN A 162 10.97 14.74 23.02
CA GLN A 162 9.94 14.47 24.04
C GLN A 162 9.29 13.11 23.87
N LEU A 163 8.95 12.72 22.63
CA LEU A 163 8.42 11.40 22.32
C LEU A 163 9.42 10.30 22.71
N ALA A 164 10.70 10.48 22.39
CA ALA A 164 11.76 9.55 22.76
C ALA A 164 11.87 9.39 24.30
N THR A 165 11.57 10.44 25.05
CA THR A 165 11.58 10.41 26.51
C THR A 165 10.36 9.71 27.08
N ASN A 166 9.16 9.99 26.55
CA ASN A 166 7.89 9.47 27.04
C ASN A 166 7.66 7.99 26.69
N THR A 167 8.24 7.51 25.59
CA THR A 167 8.08 6.13 25.08
C THR A 167 9.25 5.22 25.43
N ARG A 168 10.17 5.64 26.31
CA ARG A 168 11.30 4.83 26.78
C ARG A 168 10.82 3.47 27.29
N GLY A 169 11.19 2.41 26.55
CA GLY A 169 10.82 1.02 26.84
C GLY A 169 9.72 0.43 25.98
N LEU A 170 8.97 1.25 25.22
CA LEU A 170 7.97 0.78 24.24
C LEU A 170 8.51 0.79 22.83
N PHE A 171 9.25 1.85 22.48
CA PHE A 171 9.92 2.03 21.19
C PHE A 171 11.30 2.63 21.45
N ASP A 172 12.33 2.18 20.74
CA ASP A 172 13.64 2.82 20.76
C ASP A 172 13.65 3.99 19.76
N LEU A 173 12.82 5.00 20.05
CA LEU A 173 12.65 6.18 19.17
C LEU A 173 13.95 6.96 18.98
N GLY A 174 14.93 6.80 19.90
CA GLY A 174 16.25 7.43 19.76
C GLY A 174 17.09 6.87 18.62
N LYS A 175 16.69 5.73 18.04
CA LYS A 175 17.34 5.11 16.87
C LYS A 175 16.56 5.33 15.58
N LEU A 176 15.39 5.98 15.63
CA LEU A 176 14.58 6.22 14.44
C LEU A 176 15.06 7.47 13.70
N ASP A 177 15.21 7.37 12.40
CA ASP A 177 15.52 8.50 11.52
C ASP A 177 14.22 9.21 11.11
N LEU A 178 13.66 10.02 12.03
CA LEU A 178 12.44 10.80 11.82
C LEU A 178 12.76 12.09 11.04
N LYS A 179 13.20 11.96 9.79
CA LYS A 179 13.42 13.13 8.92
C LYS A 179 12.12 13.87 8.66
N PRO A 180 12.15 15.21 8.59
CA PRO A 180 10.97 15.99 8.24
C PRO A 180 10.37 15.54 6.90
N LEU A 181 9.06 15.30 6.87
CA LEU A 181 8.29 15.03 5.66
C LEU A 181 7.84 16.38 5.08
N GLN A 182 8.67 16.98 4.24
CA GLN A 182 8.47 18.34 3.73
C GLN A 182 7.31 18.44 2.75
N PHE A 183 7.03 17.36 2.00
CA PHE A 183 5.99 17.31 0.96
C PHE A 183 4.69 16.66 1.42
N ALA A 184 4.61 16.11 2.63
CA ALA A 184 3.41 15.42 3.13
C ALA A 184 2.14 16.30 3.08
N ARG A 185 2.26 17.60 3.42
CA ARG A 185 1.15 18.55 3.36
C ARG A 185 0.71 18.84 1.92
N GLU A 186 1.68 19.01 1.02
CA GLU A 186 1.44 19.23 -0.41
C GLU A 186 0.74 18.02 -1.03
N GLU A 187 1.24 16.81 -0.74
CA GLU A 187 0.70 15.53 -1.19
C GLU A 187 -0.80 15.37 -0.86
N ILE A 188 -1.19 15.57 0.42
CA ILE A 188 -2.60 15.48 0.79
C ILE A 188 -3.44 16.64 0.22
N GLY A 189 -2.84 17.82 0.05
CA GLY A 189 -3.50 18.99 -0.52
C GLY A 189 -3.84 18.81 -2.00
N GLU A 190 -2.90 18.31 -2.79
CA GLU A 190 -3.10 17.98 -4.21
C GLU A 190 -4.15 16.88 -4.38
N ALA A 191 -4.07 15.81 -3.57
CA ALA A 191 -5.08 14.77 -3.56
C ALA A 191 -6.48 15.32 -3.26
N ALA A 192 -6.61 16.18 -2.25
CA ALA A 192 -7.88 16.82 -1.89
C ALA A 192 -8.41 17.69 -3.02
N HIS A 193 -7.53 18.43 -3.71
CA HIS A 193 -7.92 19.26 -4.87
C HIS A 193 -8.48 18.41 -6.02
N VAL A 194 -7.79 17.34 -6.38
CA VAL A 194 -8.20 16.41 -7.45
C VAL A 194 -9.52 15.71 -7.13
N LEU A 195 -9.73 15.32 -5.86
CA LEU A 195 -10.89 14.52 -5.45
C LEU A 195 -12.13 15.35 -5.11
N GLY A 196 -12.00 16.67 -5.01
CA GLY A 196 -13.10 17.61 -4.95
C GLY A 196 -13.35 18.29 -3.60
N PRO A 197 -14.29 19.25 -3.56
CA PRO A 197 -14.44 20.21 -2.46
C PRO A 197 -14.94 19.61 -1.14
N ASP A 198 -15.54 18.42 -1.15
CA ASP A 198 -15.99 17.74 0.07
C ASP A 198 -14.84 16.97 0.77
N SER A 199 -13.61 17.13 0.28
CA SER A 199 -12.40 16.60 0.87
C SER A 199 -12.05 17.35 2.18
N MET A 200 -11.42 16.63 3.10
CA MET A 200 -10.94 17.18 4.37
C MET A 200 -9.44 16.90 4.52
N THR A 201 -8.70 17.86 5.01
CA THR A 201 -7.28 17.69 5.36
C THR A 201 -7.03 18.09 6.81
N LEU A 202 -6.15 17.32 7.46
CA LEU A 202 -5.61 17.61 8.80
C LEU A 202 -4.09 17.71 8.66
N ASP A 203 -3.48 18.74 9.20
CA ASP A 203 -2.04 18.91 9.21
C ASP A 203 -1.52 19.49 10.53
N GLY A 204 -0.22 19.31 10.80
CA GLY A 204 0.43 19.83 11.99
C GLY A 204 -0.30 19.41 13.26
N ALA A 205 -0.66 20.39 14.12
CA ALA A 205 -1.35 20.12 15.38
C ALA A 205 -2.77 19.58 15.20
N THR A 206 -3.43 19.83 14.06
CA THR A 206 -4.76 19.27 13.76
C THR A 206 -4.73 17.81 13.40
N ALA A 207 -3.59 17.29 12.92
CA ALA A 207 -3.33 15.88 12.65
C ALA A 207 -3.01 15.12 13.95
N SER A 208 -3.78 15.37 15.01
CA SER A 208 -3.58 14.68 16.29
C SER A 208 -4.39 13.39 16.38
N GLU A 209 -3.85 12.43 17.12
CA GLU A 209 -4.49 11.15 17.37
C GLU A 209 -5.91 11.33 17.94
N ALA A 210 -6.07 12.23 18.90
CA ALA A 210 -7.37 12.53 19.50
C ALA A 210 -8.38 13.06 18.48
N VAL A 211 -7.96 13.97 17.59
CA VAL A 211 -8.82 14.50 16.53
C VAL A 211 -9.19 13.39 15.54
N VAL A 212 -8.24 12.60 15.09
CA VAL A 212 -8.48 11.51 14.14
C VAL A 212 -9.45 10.49 14.69
N LYS A 213 -9.27 10.06 15.96
CA LYS A 213 -10.17 9.11 16.63
C LYS A 213 -11.59 9.64 16.86
N ALA A 214 -11.75 10.95 16.99
CA ALA A 214 -13.05 11.60 17.16
C ALA A 214 -13.84 11.74 15.85
N LEU A 215 -13.18 11.62 14.69
CA LEU A 215 -13.84 11.76 13.38
C LEU A 215 -14.72 10.54 13.05
N PRO A 216 -15.81 10.74 12.31
CA PRO A 216 -16.60 9.65 11.73
C PRO A 216 -15.87 9.03 10.54
N LEU A 217 -14.78 8.30 10.78
CA LEU A 217 -13.86 7.76 9.74
C LEU A 217 -14.58 6.88 8.72
N ARG A 218 -15.70 6.26 9.08
CA ARG A 218 -16.55 5.46 8.16
C ARG A 218 -17.21 6.28 7.04
N ASP A 219 -17.22 7.61 7.16
CA ASP A 219 -17.90 8.48 6.22
C ASP A 219 -16.96 8.88 5.04
N PHE A 220 -15.68 8.48 5.08
CA PHE A 220 -14.70 8.77 4.05
C PHE A 220 -14.46 7.57 3.13
N LYS A 221 -14.46 7.80 1.80
CA LYS A 221 -14.13 6.80 0.79
C LYS A 221 -12.64 6.48 0.76
N ILE A 222 -11.83 7.53 0.89
CA ILE A 222 -10.37 7.44 0.92
C ILE A 222 -9.87 8.11 2.21
N ILE A 223 -8.94 7.43 2.88
CA ILE A 223 -8.18 7.99 4.00
C ILE A 223 -6.71 7.89 3.63
N HIS A 224 -6.03 9.05 3.52
CA HIS A 224 -4.61 9.11 3.21
C HIS A 224 -3.83 9.63 4.42
N ILE A 225 -2.81 8.89 4.84
CA ILE A 225 -1.99 9.21 5.99
C ILE A 225 -0.54 9.36 5.52
N ALA A 226 -0.07 10.61 5.46
CA ALA A 226 1.29 11.00 5.16
C ALA A 226 2.01 11.35 6.48
N ALA A 227 2.53 10.33 7.15
CA ALA A 227 3.15 10.44 8.48
C ALA A 227 4.24 9.36 8.64
N HIS A 228 5.02 9.41 9.73
CA HIS A 228 5.96 8.33 10.00
C HIS A 228 5.25 7.07 10.50
N GLY A 229 5.62 5.90 9.96
CA GLY A 229 5.27 4.60 10.50
C GLY A 229 6.38 4.11 11.43
N ILE A 230 6.01 3.68 12.63
CA ILE A 230 6.93 3.13 13.62
C ILE A 230 6.62 1.66 13.79
N VAL A 231 7.64 0.82 13.61
CA VAL A 231 7.52 -0.62 13.72
C VAL A 231 8.24 -1.10 14.97
N ASN A 232 7.60 -2.01 15.69
CA ASN A 232 8.21 -2.76 16.78
C ASN A 232 8.31 -4.24 16.37
N GLU A 233 9.53 -4.70 16.10
CA GLU A 233 9.79 -6.08 15.65
C GLU A 233 9.43 -7.12 16.71
N SER A 234 9.60 -6.77 17.99
CA SER A 234 9.31 -7.67 19.11
C SER A 234 7.81 -7.77 19.39
N GLU A 235 7.06 -6.72 19.09
CA GLU A 235 5.62 -6.61 19.32
C GLU A 235 4.92 -6.02 18.09
N PRO A 236 4.66 -6.82 17.05
CA PRO A 236 4.08 -6.34 15.78
C PRO A 236 2.73 -5.63 15.93
N ASP A 237 1.95 -5.98 16.95
CA ASP A 237 0.67 -5.34 17.28
C ASP A 237 0.82 -3.88 17.76
N ARG A 238 2.03 -3.47 18.08
CA ARG A 238 2.37 -2.09 18.47
C ARG A 238 2.89 -1.23 17.32
N ALA A 239 2.99 -1.76 16.09
CA ALA A 239 3.25 -0.90 14.94
C ALA A 239 2.27 0.29 14.96
N ALA A 240 2.77 1.49 14.77
CA ALA A 240 2.00 2.72 14.97
C ALA A 240 2.24 3.74 13.85
N LEU A 241 1.25 4.60 13.63
CA LEU A 241 1.39 5.84 12.87
C LEU A 241 1.67 6.97 13.85
N LEU A 242 2.71 7.75 13.58
CA LEU A 242 3.06 8.91 14.39
C LEU A 242 2.20 10.10 14.00
N LEU A 243 1.38 10.56 14.92
CA LEU A 243 0.52 11.73 14.80
C LEU A 243 0.90 12.78 15.86
N ALA A 244 0.31 13.95 15.80
CA ALA A 244 0.46 14.91 16.88
C ALA A 244 -0.18 14.38 18.17
N ALA A 245 0.46 14.61 19.30
CA ALA A 245 -0.16 14.39 20.60
C ALA A 245 -1.31 15.41 20.77
N GLY A 246 -2.51 14.91 21.00
CA GLY A 246 -3.70 15.80 21.03
C GLY A 246 -4.11 16.26 22.41
N ASN A 247 -3.95 15.41 23.43
CA ASN A 247 -4.34 15.65 24.81
C ASN A 247 -3.63 14.63 25.72
N ASP A 248 -3.86 14.74 27.04
CA ASP A 248 -3.22 13.86 28.03
C ASP A 248 -3.64 12.38 27.96
N SER A 249 -4.67 12.04 27.17
CA SER A 249 -5.16 10.66 27.01
C SER A 249 -4.59 9.94 25.78
N GLU A 250 -4.01 10.67 24.84
CA GLU A 250 -3.50 10.14 23.57
C GLU A 250 -2.01 10.51 23.40
N ASP A 251 -1.19 9.51 23.17
CA ASP A 251 0.28 9.66 23.12
C ASP A 251 0.84 10.06 21.75
N GLY A 252 -0.02 10.20 20.74
CA GLY A 252 0.35 10.49 19.36
C GLY A 252 0.79 9.27 18.57
N LEU A 253 0.65 8.07 19.13
CA LEU A 253 0.99 6.80 18.49
C LEU A 253 -0.28 6.01 18.18
N TRP A 254 -0.88 6.25 17.01
CA TRP A 254 -2.06 5.49 16.61
C TRP A 254 -1.67 4.06 16.24
N GLN A 255 -1.76 3.16 17.21
CA GLN A 255 -1.24 1.80 17.14
C GLN A 255 -2.15 0.85 16.35
N SER A 256 -1.57 -0.19 15.73
CA SER A 256 -2.31 -1.23 15.00
C SER A 256 -3.45 -1.84 15.81
N ARG A 257 -3.26 -2.04 17.12
CA ARG A 257 -4.30 -2.56 18.03
C ARG A 257 -5.50 -1.61 18.15
N GLU A 258 -5.28 -0.30 18.07
CA GLU A 258 -6.31 0.74 18.18
C GLU A 258 -6.98 0.93 16.81
N ILE A 259 -6.20 0.95 15.73
CA ILE A 259 -6.71 0.99 14.36
C ILE A 259 -7.71 -0.15 14.14
N ARG A 260 -7.42 -1.38 14.60
CA ARG A 260 -8.34 -2.52 14.48
C ARG A 260 -9.68 -2.33 15.22
N GLN A 261 -9.75 -1.44 16.18
CA GLN A 261 -10.99 -1.14 16.93
C GLN A 261 -11.80 -0.03 16.26
N THR A 262 -11.23 0.69 15.30
CA THR A 262 -11.96 1.72 14.54
C THR A 262 -12.97 1.07 13.58
N ARG A 263 -13.96 1.86 13.17
CA ARG A 263 -14.96 1.41 12.20
C ARG A 263 -14.78 2.21 10.93
N LEU A 264 -14.27 1.56 9.89
CA LEU A 264 -14.08 2.12 8.58
C LEU A 264 -15.11 1.58 7.59
N ASN A 265 -15.36 2.33 6.53
CA ASN A 265 -16.05 1.91 5.33
C ASN A 265 -15.31 2.45 4.09
N ALA A 266 -14.01 2.65 4.23
CA ALA A 266 -13.17 3.20 3.19
C ALA A 266 -12.96 2.17 2.05
N ASP A 267 -13.07 2.63 0.81
CA ASP A 267 -12.66 1.84 -0.34
C ASP A 267 -11.14 1.74 -0.41
N LEU A 268 -10.44 2.78 0.10
CA LEU A 268 -8.99 2.87 0.06
C LEU A 268 -8.43 3.56 1.32
N VAL A 269 -7.39 2.97 1.89
CA VAL A 269 -6.47 3.66 2.82
C VAL A 269 -5.12 3.78 2.13
N VAL A 270 -4.50 4.97 2.13
CA VAL A 270 -3.15 5.18 1.62
C VAL A 270 -2.24 5.47 2.80
N LEU A 271 -1.20 4.66 2.94
CA LEU A 271 -0.15 4.80 3.94
C LEU A 271 1.12 5.27 3.24
N SER A 272 1.23 6.57 3.05
CA SER A 272 2.47 7.23 2.63
C SER A 272 3.40 7.38 3.84
N ALA A 273 3.39 6.35 4.68
CA ALA A 273 4.10 6.25 5.93
C ALA A 273 5.27 5.29 5.73
N CYS A 274 6.47 5.83 5.68
CA CYS A 274 7.67 5.04 5.53
C CYS A 274 8.05 4.40 6.86
N GLU A 275 8.51 3.15 6.82
CA GLU A 275 9.06 2.49 7.99
C GLU A 275 10.35 3.19 8.44
N THR A 276 10.32 3.81 9.61
CA THR A 276 11.52 4.34 10.28
C THR A 276 12.06 3.27 11.23
N GLY A 277 12.55 2.17 10.68
CA GLY A 277 13.15 1.08 11.44
C GLY A 277 14.68 1.09 11.35
N THR A 278 15.35 0.37 12.22
CA THR A 278 16.82 0.31 12.44
C THR A 278 17.63 -0.29 11.28
N GLY A 279 17.17 -0.24 10.04
CA GLY A 279 17.95 -0.63 8.85
C GLY A 279 18.17 -2.15 8.68
N ARG A 280 17.64 -2.99 9.56
CA ARG A 280 17.63 -4.44 9.38
C ARG A 280 16.39 -4.87 8.63
N LEU A 281 16.53 -5.83 7.72
CA LEU A 281 15.44 -6.45 6.98
C LEU A 281 14.50 -7.30 7.86
N GLU A 282 14.67 -7.24 9.16
CA GLU A 282 13.94 -8.06 10.14
C GLU A 282 12.54 -7.50 10.48
N GLY A 283 12.27 -6.21 10.19
CA GLY A 283 10.94 -5.57 10.40
C GLY A 283 9.87 -5.93 9.38
N GLN A 284 9.95 -7.08 8.77
CA GLN A 284 9.15 -7.52 7.61
C GLN A 284 7.63 -7.48 7.81
N GLU A 285 7.16 -7.46 9.05
CA GLU A 285 5.72 -7.50 9.34
C GLU A 285 5.10 -6.15 9.70
N GLY A 286 5.89 -5.11 9.94
CA GLY A 286 5.38 -3.87 10.54
C GLY A 286 4.37 -3.12 9.68
N ILE A 287 4.71 -2.76 8.43
CA ILE A 287 3.79 -2.09 7.51
C ILE A 287 2.64 -3.02 7.12
N MET A 288 2.91 -4.32 6.96
CA MET A 288 1.87 -5.30 6.70
C MET A 288 0.90 -5.41 7.87
N ASN A 289 1.37 -5.24 9.12
CA ASN A 289 0.49 -5.23 10.29
C ASN A 289 -0.38 -3.98 10.36
N LEU A 290 0.15 -2.80 9.98
CA LEU A 290 -0.65 -1.59 9.80
C LEU A 290 -1.69 -1.79 8.69
N ALA A 291 -1.30 -2.28 7.52
CA ALA A 291 -2.22 -2.56 6.42
C ALA A 291 -3.31 -3.56 6.84
N ARG A 292 -2.94 -4.67 7.52
CA ARG A 292 -3.89 -5.64 8.07
C ARG A 292 -4.84 -5.01 9.09
N ALA A 293 -4.33 -4.10 9.94
CA ALA A 293 -5.17 -3.40 10.92
C ALA A 293 -6.25 -2.58 10.24
N PHE A 294 -5.94 -1.85 9.17
CA PHE A 294 -6.91 -1.09 8.39
C PHE A 294 -7.91 -2.00 7.65
N LEU A 295 -7.47 -3.11 7.07
CA LEU A 295 -8.37 -4.09 6.45
C LEU A 295 -9.34 -4.69 7.50
N ILE A 296 -8.87 -4.99 8.72
CA ILE A 296 -9.71 -5.47 9.82
C ILE A 296 -10.69 -4.39 10.27
N ALA A 297 -10.28 -3.13 10.31
CA ALA A 297 -11.12 -1.99 10.65
C ALA A 297 -12.24 -1.73 9.62
N GLY A 298 -12.11 -2.26 8.39
CA GLY A 298 -13.15 -2.18 7.35
C GLY A 298 -12.72 -1.53 6.05
N ALA A 299 -11.45 -1.16 5.88
CA ALA A 299 -10.90 -0.77 4.58
C ALA A 299 -10.97 -1.94 3.59
N LYS A 300 -11.21 -1.65 2.30
CA LYS A 300 -11.27 -2.68 1.25
C LYS A 300 -9.91 -2.89 0.61
N SER A 301 -9.14 -1.82 0.50
CA SER A 301 -7.79 -1.81 -0.05
C SER A 301 -6.90 -0.89 0.77
N VAL A 302 -5.63 -1.23 0.81
CA VAL A 302 -4.58 -0.37 1.37
C VAL A 302 -3.51 -0.20 0.31
N VAL A 303 -3.06 1.03 0.05
CA VAL A 303 -1.82 1.31 -0.66
C VAL A 303 -0.78 1.64 0.40
N ALA A 304 0.32 0.91 0.42
CA ALA A 304 1.37 1.10 1.42
C ALA A 304 2.76 1.11 0.79
N SER A 305 3.67 1.83 1.42
CA SER A 305 5.08 1.88 1.02
C SER A 305 5.89 0.79 1.71
N LEU A 306 6.67 0.00 0.96
CA LEU A 306 7.52 -1.08 1.46
C LEU A 306 8.85 -0.60 2.07
N TRP A 307 9.24 0.62 1.81
CA TRP A 307 10.46 1.27 2.36
C TRP A 307 10.31 2.77 2.35
N GLN A 308 11.25 3.45 2.99
CA GLN A 308 11.33 4.91 2.96
C GLN A 308 11.68 5.39 1.55
N VAL A 309 10.68 5.84 0.81
CA VAL A 309 10.83 6.49 -0.49
C VAL A 309 11.21 7.96 -0.28
N ASP A 310 11.84 8.57 -1.27
CA ASP A 310 12.09 10.00 -1.29
C ASP A 310 10.76 10.77 -1.27
N ASP A 311 10.64 11.71 -0.33
CA ASP A 311 9.40 12.44 -0.02
C ASP A 311 8.83 13.17 -1.26
N ARG A 312 9.69 13.81 -2.06
CA ARG A 312 9.28 14.48 -3.29
C ARG A 312 8.79 13.51 -4.38
N SER A 313 9.49 12.39 -4.53
CA SER A 313 9.11 11.35 -5.49
C SER A 313 7.79 10.71 -5.10
N THR A 314 7.53 10.56 -3.80
CA THR A 314 6.28 10.09 -3.25
C THR A 314 5.12 11.03 -3.60
N ALA A 315 5.26 12.34 -3.35
CA ALA A 315 4.25 13.32 -3.71
C ALA A 315 3.94 13.29 -5.22
N THR A 316 4.97 13.22 -6.07
CA THR A 316 4.78 13.11 -7.53
C THR A 316 4.02 11.84 -7.93
N LEU A 317 4.41 10.68 -7.39
CA LEU A 317 3.75 9.39 -7.68
C LEU A 317 2.29 9.39 -7.22
N MET A 318 2.02 9.94 -6.02
CA MET A 318 0.66 10.07 -5.48
C MET A 318 -0.18 11.05 -6.29
N GLY A 319 0.39 12.12 -6.82
CA GLY A 319 -0.30 13.02 -7.77
C GLY A 319 -0.86 12.24 -8.97
N TYR A 320 -0.02 11.50 -9.69
CA TYR A 320 -0.46 10.63 -10.80
C TYR A 320 -1.50 9.59 -10.35
N PHE A 321 -1.29 8.99 -9.19
CA PHE A 321 -2.21 7.99 -8.66
C PHE A 321 -3.61 8.55 -8.45
N TYR A 322 -3.74 9.74 -7.85
CA TYR A 322 -5.03 10.38 -7.61
C TYR A 322 -5.69 10.89 -8.88
N GLU A 323 -4.92 11.36 -9.87
CA GLU A 323 -5.44 11.70 -11.20
C GLU A 323 -6.09 10.48 -11.88
N HIS A 324 -5.43 9.32 -11.86
CA HIS A 324 -5.98 8.10 -12.43
C HIS A 324 -7.20 7.56 -11.66
N LEU A 325 -7.20 7.68 -10.32
CA LEU A 325 -8.38 7.36 -9.52
C LEU A 325 -9.56 8.26 -9.86
N ALA A 326 -9.33 9.57 -9.99
CA ALA A 326 -10.37 10.54 -10.36
C ALA A 326 -10.90 10.30 -11.78
N ALA A 327 -10.06 9.79 -12.69
CA ALA A 327 -10.45 9.34 -14.02
C ALA A 327 -11.28 8.03 -14.02
N GLY A 328 -11.52 7.43 -12.85
CA GLY A 328 -12.35 6.22 -12.68
C GLY A 328 -11.64 4.91 -12.90
N MET A 329 -10.31 4.88 -12.84
CA MET A 329 -9.56 3.62 -12.88
C MET A 329 -9.77 2.80 -11.60
N GLU A 330 -9.56 1.47 -11.68
CA GLU A 330 -9.44 0.61 -10.51
C GLU A 330 -8.21 1.01 -9.67
N ILE A 331 -8.27 0.84 -8.34
CA ILE A 331 -7.18 1.24 -7.44
C ILE A 331 -5.83 0.64 -7.88
N ARG A 332 -5.79 -0.67 -8.16
CA ARG A 332 -4.55 -1.34 -8.60
C ARG A 332 -4.08 -0.88 -9.99
N GLY A 333 -5.03 -0.60 -10.89
CA GLY A 333 -4.75 -0.06 -12.23
C GLY A 333 -4.21 1.37 -12.16
N ALA A 334 -4.80 2.21 -11.30
CA ALA A 334 -4.36 3.57 -11.06
C ALA A 334 -2.92 3.64 -10.51
N LEU A 335 -2.59 2.79 -9.53
CA LEU A 335 -1.22 2.74 -8.99
C LEU A 335 -0.22 2.26 -10.06
N ARG A 336 -0.57 1.20 -10.81
CA ARG A 336 0.27 0.73 -11.92
C ARG A 336 0.49 1.83 -12.96
N GLN A 337 -0.55 2.56 -13.36
CA GLN A 337 -0.42 3.61 -14.35
C GLN A 337 0.42 4.78 -13.82
N ALA A 338 0.26 5.17 -12.55
CA ALA A 338 1.10 6.16 -11.90
C ALA A 338 2.60 5.76 -11.92
N GLN A 339 2.89 4.50 -11.65
CA GLN A 339 4.26 3.97 -11.73
C GLN A 339 4.80 4.02 -13.16
N LEU A 340 3.98 3.70 -14.17
CA LEU A 340 4.37 3.78 -15.58
C LEU A 340 4.60 5.23 -16.02
N ASP A 341 3.77 6.16 -15.59
CA ASP A 341 3.92 7.58 -15.90
C ASP A 341 5.18 8.15 -15.25
N PHE A 342 5.47 7.76 -14.00
CA PHE A 342 6.72 8.11 -13.33
C PHE A 342 7.94 7.58 -14.10
N ILE A 343 7.92 6.30 -14.50
CA ILE A 343 9.01 5.70 -15.29
C ILE A 343 9.19 6.43 -16.62
N LYS A 344 8.09 6.78 -17.29
CA LYS A 344 8.11 7.48 -18.57
C LYS A 344 8.68 8.89 -18.44
N GLU A 345 8.27 9.63 -17.41
CA GLU A 345 8.72 11.02 -17.22
C GLU A 345 10.20 11.12 -16.84
N PHE A 346 10.64 10.25 -15.91
CA PHE A 346 12.01 10.33 -15.40
C PHE A 346 13.03 9.49 -16.18
N GLY A 347 12.58 8.58 -17.08
CA GLY A 347 13.44 7.76 -17.93
C GLY A 347 14.50 6.99 -17.13
N ASP A 348 15.77 7.11 -17.50
CA ASP A 348 16.89 6.42 -16.84
C ASP A 348 17.08 6.80 -15.35
N ARG A 349 16.50 7.92 -14.91
CA ARG A 349 16.51 8.35 -13.50
C ARG A 349 15.42 7.65 -12.67
N ALA A 350 14.46 6.98 -13.30
CA ALA A 350 13.38 6.27 -12.64
C ALA A 350 13.87 4.94 -12.05
N GLN A 351 14.82 5.00 -11.12
CA GLN A 351 15.26 3.80 -10.41
C GLN A 351 14.11 3.20 -9.57
N PRO A 352 14.04 1.87 -9.40
CA PRO A 352 12.98 1.19 -8.63
C PRO A 352 12.77 1.76 -7.22
N TYR A 353 13.82 2.31 -6.60
CA TYR A 353 13.73 2.99 -5.32
C TYR A 353 12.62 4.04 -5.25
N TYR A 354 12.41 4.81 -6.32
CA TYR A 354 11.51 5.97 -6.34
C TYR A 354 10.04 5.64 -6.63
N TRP A 355 9.77 4.52 -7.32
CA TRP A 355 8.42 4.20 -7.78
C TRP A 355 7.90 2.83 -7.35
N ALA A 356 8.79 1.85 -7.13
CA ALA A 356 8.38 0.47 -6.88
C ALA A 356 8.04 0.18 -5.40
N GLY A 357 8.24 1.16 -4.51
CA GLY A 357 7.97 1.01 -3.08
C GLY A 357 6.50 0.87 -2.73
N PHE A 358 5.60 1.38 -3.55
CA PHE A 358 4.17 1.33 -3.27
C PHE A 358 3.50 0.11 -3.88
N GLU A 359 2.67 -0.56 -3.09
CA GLU A 359 1.86 -1.68 -3.55
C GLU A 359 0.42 -1.60 -3.03
N VAL A 360 -0.49 -2.27 -3.74
CA VAL A 360 -1.88 -2.43 -3.33
C VAL A 360 -2.04 -3.72 -2.53
N ILE A 361 -2.63 -3.62 -1.34
CA ILE A 361 -2.91 -4.73 -0.45
C ILE A 361 -4.43 -4.84 -0.28
N GLY A 362 -5.02 -6.01 -0.60
CA GLY A 362 -6.45 -6.24 -0.49
C GLY A 362 -7.16 -6.36 -1.83
N ASP A 363 -8.39 -5.82 -1.96
CA ASP A 363 -9.23 -6.01 -3.15
C ASP A 363 -8.64 -5.34 -4.41
N GLY A 364 -8.25 -4.09 -4.35
CA GLY A 364 -7.64 -3.35 -5.47
C GLY A 364 -8.48 -3.19 -6.74
N THR A 365 -9.55 -3.96 -6.91
CA THR A 365 -10.40 -3.92 -8.13
C THR A 365 -11.46 -2.85 -8.10
N ARG A 366 -11.61 -2.15 -6.98
CA ARG A 366 -12.65 -1.15 -6.81
C ARG A 366 -12.38 0.10 -7.64
N ARG A 367 -13.46 0.63 -8.22
CA ARG A 367 -13.53 1.97 -8.83
C ARG A 367 -14.23 2.89 -7.86
N ILE A 368 -13.58 3.98 -7.51
CA ILE A 368 -14.12 4.94 -6.55
C ILE A 368 -14.86 6.04 -7.34
N ASN A 369 -16.17 6.13 -7.15
CA ASN A 369 -16.95 7.16 -7.83
C ASN A 369 -16.91 8.46 -7.04
N PHE A 370 -16.38 9.50 -7.63
CA PHE A 370 -16.40 10.86 -7.12
C PHE A 370 -17.58 11.61 -7.75
N LYS A 371 -18.32 12.41 -6.95
CA LYS A 371 -19.32 13.31 -7.52
C LYS A 371 -18.59 14.40 -8.28
N THR A 372 -18.50 14.29 -9.59
CA THR A 372 -18.07 15.41 -10.42
C THR A 372 -19.19 16.47 -10.39
N ASN A 373 -18.92 17.64 -9.81
CA ASN A 373 -19.70 18.83 -10.14
C ASN A 373 -19.40 19.14 -11.62
N LYS A 374 -20.14 18.52 -12.56
CA LYS A 374 -20.30 19.10 -13.88
C LYS A 374 -21.08 20.38 -13.66
N SER A 375 -20.37 21.51 -13.53
CA SER A 375 -20.95 22.82 -13.85
C SER A 375 -21.44 22.70 -15.29
N GLU A 376 -22.75 22.72 -15.47
CA GLU A 376 -23.38 22.97 -16.77
C GLU A 376 -23.00 24.39 -17.23
N SER A 377 -21.82 24.52 -17.81
CA SER A 377 -21.51 25.64 -18.70
C SER A 377 -22.04 25.26 -20.09
N GLY A 378 -23.36 25.28 -20.21
CA GLY A 378 -23.97 25.34 -21.52
C GLY A 378 -23.53 26.61 -22.26
N PRO A 379 -23.23 26.54 -23.56
CA PRO A 379 -22.80 27.72 -24.31
C PRO A 379 -23.90 28.77 -24.27
N ALA A 380 -23.60 29.95 -23.73
CA ALA A 380 -24.45 31.11 -23.83
C ALA A 380 -24.69 31.40 -25.31
N LYS A 381 -25.94 31.19 -25.78
CA LYS A 381 -26.37 31.66 -27.08
C LYS A 381 -26.31 33.19 -27.08
N ALA A 382 -25.31 33.72 -27.75
CA ALA A 382 -25.24 35.13 -28.08
C ALA A 382 -26.42 35.45 -29.03
N ASN A 383 -27.45 36.11 -28.53
CA ASN A 383 -28.44 36.79 -29.35
C ASN A 383 -27.80 38.07 -29.89
N ILE A 384 -27.44 38.05 -31.17
CA ILE A 384 -27.15 39.26 -31.93
C ILE A 384 -28.49 39.81 -32.39
N ARG A 385 -28.80 41.03 -31.96
CA ARG A 385 -29.66 41.97 -32.63
C ARG A 385 -28.83 43.19 -33.04
#